data_3c25ef2906e077eea0c87bbb4755666c
#
_entry.id   3c25ef2906e077eea0c87bbb4755666c
#
_cell.length_a   1.000
_cell.length_b   1.000
_cell.length_c   1.000
_cell.angle_alpha   90.00
_cell.angle_beta   90.00
_cell.angle_gamma   90.00
#
_symmetry.space_group_name_H-M   'P 1'
#
loop_
_entity.id
_entity.type
_entity.pdbx_description
1 polymer ?
#
loop_
_entity_poly.entity_id
_entity_poly.type
_entity_poly.pdbx_seq_one_letter_code
_entity_poly.pdbx_strand_id
1 'polypeptide(L)'
;MKNLCLLMAVVLVTACQQTVEPTESNEDIVSDLKENAVNLQEAILTQNSEEFNKYVDKNIAFSTGDSNLSKFYTMSTENFDAEPAAKWGEFDLYDINVALSPDSRTAVLTFYAKGDYTVGEGDKVDYSTRASSVWISTESGWKIMHSSWAPFG
;
A
#
# COMPACT_ATOMS: atom_id res chain seq x y z
N MET A 1 -36.75 64.62 -32.37
CA MET A 1 -35.87 63.63 -32.93
C MET A 1 -35.20 62.93 -31.76
N LYS A 2 -35.63 61.70 -31.47
CA LYS A 2 -35.17 60.91 -30.27
C LYS A 2 -34.16 59.91 -30.72
N ASN A 3 -32.90 60.08 -30.27
CA ASN A 3 -31.85 59.11 -30.48
C ASN A 3 -31.96 57.97 -29.49
N LEU A 4 -32.26 56.79 -29.98
CA LEU A 4 -32.34 55.54 -29.20
C LEU A 4 -30.94 54.89 -29.25
N CYS A 5 -30.16 55.00 -28.19
CA CYS A 5 -28.91 54.24 -28.00
C CYS A 5 -29.25 52.80 -27.60
N LEU A 6 -28.95 51.88 -28.52
CA LEU A 6 -29.08 50.44 -28.29
C LEU A 6 -27.79 49.94 -27.61
N LEU A 7 -27.83 49.67 -26.30
CA LEU A 7 -26.76 49.02 -25.56
C LEU A 7 -26.80 47.50 -25.83
N MET A 8 -25.85 46.99 -26.61
CA MET A 8 -25.61 45.56 -26.74
C MET A 8 -24.78 45.05 -25.54
N ALA A 9 -25.42 44.34 -24.65
CA ALA A 9 -24.75 43.62 -23.58
C ALA A 9 -24.16 42.30 -24.14
N VAL A 10 -22.83 42.23 -24.29
CA VAL A 10 -22.13 41.00 -24.62
C VAL A 10 -21.98 40.20 -23.35
N VAL A 11 -22.74 39.10 -23.21
CA VAL A 11 -22.58 38.13 -22.13
C VAL A 11 -21.44 37.20 -22.53
N LEU A 12 -20.28 37.40 -21.90
CA LEU A 12 -19.15 36.45 -21.96
C LEU A 12 -19.49 35.24 -21.09
N VAL A 13 -19.93 34.16 -21.72
CA VAL A 13 -20.04 32.86 -21.07
C VAL A 13 -18.64 32.28 -20.99
N THR A 14 -18.00 32.45 -19.84
CA THR A 14 -16.77 31.74 -19.51
C THR A 14 -17.13 30.29 -19.22
N ALA A 15 -17.03 29.42 -20.23
CA ALA A 15 -17.10 27.98 -20.00
C ALA A 15 -15.86 27.57 -19.20
N CYS A 16 -16.05 27.27 -17.89
CA CYS A 16 -15.06 26.52 -17.13
C CYS A 16 -14.92 25.16 -17.79
N GLN A 17 -13.88 24.99 -18.60
CA GLN A 17 -13.41 23.64 -18.94
C GLN A 17 -12.83 23.03 -17.66
N GLN A 18 -13.64 22.21 -17.00
CA GLN A 18 -13.13 21.26 -16.02
C GLN A 18 -12.24 20.31 -16.83
N THR A 19 -10.93 20.46 -16.67
CA THR A 19 -9.97 19.41 -17.03
C THR A 19 -10.32 18.22 -16.14
N VAL A 20 -11.01 17.23 -16.70
CA VAL A 20 -11.17 15.93 -16.07
C VAL A 20 -9.77 15.35 -16.06
N GLU A 21 -9.13 15.33 -14.90
CA GLU A 21 -7.90 14.54 -14.74
C GLU A 21 -8.23 13.11 -15.14
N PRO A 22 -7.37 12.43 -15.91
CA PRO A 22 -7.61 11.05 -16.29
C PRO A 22 -7.76 10.24 -14.99
N THR A 23 -8.95 9.72 -14.76
CA THR A 23 -9.20 8.81 -13.65
C THR A 23 -8.39 7.54 -13.95
N GLU A 24 -7.47 7.21 -13.06
CA GLU A 24 -6.68 5.99 -13.12
C GLU A 24 -7.61 4.78 -13.31
N SER A 25 -7.24 3.87 -14.21
CA SER A 25 -8.06 2.70 -14.46
C SER A 25 -7.95 1.69 -13.30
N ASN A 26 -8.97 0.89 -13.08
CA ASN A 26 -8.90 -0.18 -12.07
C ASN A 26 -7.76 -1.17 -12.36
N GLU A 27 -7.36 -1.35 -13.61
CA GLU A 27 -6.24 -2.22 -13.99
C GLU A 27 -4.90 -1.62 -13.55
N ASP A 28 -4.72 -0.30 -13.72
CA ASP A 28 -3.53 0.42 -13.26
C ASP A 28 -3.44 0.37 -11.74
N ILE A 29 -4.54 0.68 -11.03
CA ILE A 29 -4.61 0.59 -9.56
C ILE A 29 -4.24 -0.82 -9.06
N VAL A 30 -4.75 -1.87 -9.71
CA VAL A 30 -4.43 -3.25 -9.34
C VAL A 30 -2.95 -3.56 -9.56
N SER A 31 -2.36 -3.06 -10.65
CA SER A 31 -0.94 -3.23 -10.94
C SER A 31 -0.07 -2.53 -9.88
N ASP A 32 -0.37 -1.27 -9.59
CA ASP A 32 0.35 -0.47 -8.60
C ASP A 32 0.27 -1.06 -7.20
N LEU A 33 -0.90 -1.56 -6.80
CA LEU A 33 -1.06 -2.20 -5.50
C LEU A 33 -0.24 -3.49 -5.35
N LYS A 34 -0.09 -4.26 -6.40
CA LYS A 34 0.78 -5.45 -6.39
C LYS A 34 2.25 -5.04 -6.24
N GLU A 35 2.68 -4.05 -6.98
CA GLU A 35 4.03 -3.51 -6.89
C GLU A 35 4.29 -2.91 -5.50
N ASN A 36 3.36 -2.11 -4.98
CA ASN A 36 3.46 -1.52 -3.64
C ASN A 36 3.59 -2.59 -2.54
N ALA A 37 2.89 -3.72 -2.67
CA ALA A 37 3.00 -4.81 -1.70
C ALA A 37 4.40 -5.44 -1.72
N VAL A 38 4.98 -5.64 -2.89
CA VAL A 38 6.35 -6.17 -3.05
C VAL A 38 7.36 -5.18 -2.51
N ASN A 39 7.27 -3.91 -2.90
CA ASN A 39 8.18 -2.85 -2.47
C ASN A 39 8.14 -2.62 -0.94
N LEU A 40 6.94 -2.65 -0.34
CA LEU A 40 6.81 -2.58 1.11
C LEU A 40 7.51 -3.76 1.80
N GLN A 41 7.34 -4.97 1.27
CA GLN A 41 7.99 -6.16 1.83
C GLN A 41 9.52 -6.05 1.73
N GLU A 42 10.04 -5.61 0.60
CA GLU A 42 11.47 -5.37 0.42
C GLU A 42 11.99 -4.29 1.39
N ALA A 43 11.25 -3.21 1.57
CA ALA A 43 11.60 -2.15 2.53
C ALA A 43 11.68 -2.67 3.97
N ILE A 44 10.81 -3.62 4.36
CA ILE A 44 10.86 -4.27 5.66
C ILE A 44 12.11 -5.15 5.79
N LEU A 45 12.39 -5.98 4.80
CA LEU A 45 13.52 -6.92 4.80
C LEU A 45 14.88 -6.20 4.80
N THR A 46 14.96 -5.08 4.08
CA THR A 46 16.17 -4.25 3.98
C THR A 46 16.24 -3.14 5.04
N GLN A 47 15.24 -3.04 5.91
CA GLN A 47 15.12 -1.98 6.93
C GLN A 47 15.20 -0.56 6.33
N ASN A 48 14.67 -0.38 5.12
CA ASN A 48 14.65 0.91 4.43
C ASN A 48 13.49 1.78 4.93
N SER A 49 13.77 2.65 5.90
CA SER A 49 12.76 3.53 6.51
C SER A 49 12.13 4.52 5.53
N GLU A 50 12.89 5.02 4.55
CA GLU A 50 12.38 5.97 3.56
C GLU A 50 11.34 5.30 2.65
N GLU A 51 11.66 4.13 2.12
CA GLU A 51 10.76 3.37 1.27
C GLU A 51 9.53 2.88 2.05
N PHE A 52 9.73 2.34 3.26
CA PHE A 52 8.65 1.89 4.14
C PHE A 52 7.61 2.99 4.39
N ASN A 53 8.02 4.22 4.69
CA ASN A 53 7.13 5.34 5.00
C ASN A 53 6.30 5.81 3.79
N LYS A 54 6.65 5.40 2.56
CA LYS A 54 5.80 5.64 1.38
C LYS A 54 4.49 4.88 1.47
N TYR A 55 4.48 3.73 2.12
CA TYR A 55 3.33 2.82 2.18
C TYR A 55 2.67 2.75 3.55
N VAL A 56 3.36 3.16 4.61
CA VAL A 56 2.89 3.00 5.99
C VAL A 56 2.69 4.36 6.66
N ASP A 57 1.49 4.57 7.21
CA ASP A 57 1.23 5.62 8.20
C ASP A 57 1.11 4.95 9.58
N LYS A 58 2.08 5.21 10.46
CA LYS A 58 2.15 4.63 11.80
C LYS A 58 0.93 4.91 12.69
N ASN A 59 0.11 5.92 12.33
CA ASN A 59 -1.10 6.25 13.10
C ASN A 59 -2.28 5.36 12.77
N ILE A 60 -2.26 4.67 11.62
CA ILE A 60 -3.37 3.86 11.13
C ILE A 60 -2.97 2.41 10.83
N ALA A 61 -1.69 2.13 10.61
CA ALA A 61 -1.23 0.82 10.19
C ALA A 61 -0.95 -0.12 11.37
N PHE A 62 -1.55 -1.30 11.34
CA PHE A 62 -1.26 -2.36 12.30
C PHE A 62 -1.15 -3.72 11.62
N SER A 63 -0.43 -4.63 12.26
CA SER A 63 -0.20 -5.97 11.75
C SER A 63 -0.50 -7.03 12.80
N THR A 64 -1.00 -8.17 12.33
CA THR A 64 -1.06 -9.41 13.09
C THR A 64 -0.05 -10.37 12.48
N GLY A 65 0.97 -10.71 13.26
CA GLY A 65 2.00 -11.67 12.87
C GLY A 65 1.73 -13.05 13.49
N ASP A 66 2.47 -14.00 13.00
CA ASP A 66 2.46 -15.39 13.45
C ASP A 66 3.30 -15.64 14.72
N SER A 67 4.23 -14.73 15.04
CA SER A 67 5.16 -14.89 16.18
C SER A 67 4.49 -14.74 17.55
N ASN A 68 3.37 -14.02 17.64
CA ASN A 68 2.60 -13.86 18.86
C ASN A 68 1.13 -13.55 18.59
N LEU A 69 0.31 -14.58 18.63
CA LEU A 69 -1.13 -14.49 18.35
C LEU A 69 -1.94 -13.64 19.33
N SER A 70 -1.36 -13.24 20.45
CA SER A 70 -2.02 -12.41 21.47
C SER A 70 -1.80 -10.91 21.30
N LYS A 71 -1.04 -10.49 20.29
CA LYS A 71 -0.65 -9.08 20.08
C LYS A 71 -0.99 -8.59 18.69
N PHE A 72 -1.40 -7.33 18.65
CA PHE A 72 -1.38 -6.50 17.46
C PHE A 72 -0.13 -5.62 17.50
N TYR A 73 0.50 -5.44 16.35
CA TYR A 73 1.69 -4.63 16.22
C TYR A 73 1.38 -3.39 15.42
N THR A 74 1.79 -2.23 15.90
CA THR A 74 1.85 -1.02 15.07
C THR A 74 2.97 -1.20 14.05
N MET A 75 2.69 -0.95 12.79
CA MET A 75 3.72 -0.95 11.76
C MET A 75 4.54 0.34 11.88
N SER A 76 5.82 0.21 12.21
CA SER A 76 6.73 1.35 12.41
C SER A 76 8.18 0.96 12.08
N THR A 77 9.03 1.98 11.96
CA THR A 77 10.46 1.83 11.72
C THR A 77 11.29 1.87 13.02
N GLU A 78 10.66 1.83 14.19
CA GLU A 78 11.34 2.00 15.48
C GLU A 78 12.49 1.01 15.73
N ASN A 79 12.42 -0.17 15.12
CA ASN A 79 13.43 -1.22 15.29
C ASN A 79 14.27 -1.45 14.02
N PHE A 80 14.17 -0.59 12.99
CA PHE A 80 14.91 -0.78 11.74
C PHE A 80 16.43 -0.61 11.92
N ASP A 81 16.87 0.15 12.90
CA ASP A 81 18.29 0.30 13.22
C ASP A 81 18.85 -0.84 14.12
N ALA A 82 17.98 -1.71 14.60
CA ALA A 82 18.39 -2.86 15.40
C ALA A 82 18.81 -4.02 14.52
N GLU A 83 19.79 -4.82 14.97
CA GLU A 83 20.13 -6.05 14.28
C GLU A 83 18.92 -7.00 14.30
N PRO A 84 18.43 -7.46 13.13
CA PRO A 84 17.24 -8.30 13.07
C PRO A 84 17.53 -9.67 13.73
N ALA A 85 16.58 -10.16 14.51
CA ALA A 85 16.68 -11.46 15.16
C ALA A 85 16.78 -12.61 14.14
N ALA A 86 16.24 -12.42 12.94
CA ALA A 86 16.36 -13.36 11.82
C ALA A 86 16.96 -12.65 10.61
N LYS A 87 17.91 -13.30 9.96
CA LYS A 87 18.48 -12.84 8.68
C LYS A 87 17.75 -13.58 7.56
N TRP A 88 16.99 -12.84 6.78
CA TRP A 88 16.30 -13.37 5.62
C TRP A 88 17.26 -13.59 4.46
N GLY A 89 17.12 -14.75 3.80
CA GLY A 89 17.74 -15.05 2.51
C GLY A 89 16.84 -14.59 1.37
N GLU A 90 16.27 -15.53 0.63
CA GLU A 90 15.26 -15.25 -0.38
C GLU A 90 13.90 -15.02 0.30
N PHE A 91 13.09 -14.10 -0.26
CA PHE A 91 11.72 -13.90 0.18
C PHE A 91 10.88 -13.33 -0.97
N ASP A 92 9.91 -14.11 -1.41
CA ASP A 92 9.05 -13.77 -2.55
C ASP A 92 7.59 -13.73 -2.15
N LEU A 93 6.86 -12.73 -2.64
CA LEU A 93 5.40 -12.73 -2.68
C LEU A 93 4.94 -13.31 -4.02
N TYR A 94 3.91 -14.16 -3.99
CA TYR A 94 3.35 -14.76 -5.20
C TYR A 94 1.84 -14.93 -5.10
N ASP A 95 1.19 -15.13 -6.25
CA ASP A 95 -0.27 -15.24 -6.37
C ASP A 95 -1.01 -14.05 -5.73
N ILE A 96 -0.51 -12.84 -5.98
CA ILE A 96 -1.10 -11.61 -5.42
C ILE A 96 -2.41 -11.33 -6.14
N ASN A 97 -3.52 -11.40 -5.40
CA ASN A 97 -4.85 -11.03 -5.84
C ASN A 97 -5.27 -9.73 -5.17
N VAL A 98 -5.95 -8.86 -5.93
CA VAL A 98 -6.43 -7.56 -5.46
C VAL A 98 -7.94 -7.47 -5.67
N ALA A 99 -8.67 -7.16 -4.62
CA ALA A 99 -10.09 -6.84 -4.68
C ALA A 99 -10.28 -5.37 -4.27
N LEU A 100 -10.80 -4.56 -5.21
CA LEU A 100 -11.12 -3.15 -4.99
C LEU A 100 -12.53 -2.98 -4.45
N SER A 101 -12.74 -1.99 -3.58
CA SER A 101 -14.06 -1.50 -3.24
C SER A 101 -14.75 -0.85 -4.46
N PRO A 102 -16.09 -0.72 -4.48
CA PRO A 102 -16.81 -0.14 -5.62
C PRO A 102 -16.40 1.28 -5.98
N ASP A 103 -15.88 2.04 -5.01
CA ASP A 103 -15.38 3.40 -5.19
C ASP A 103 -13.87 3.46 -5.48
N SER A 104 -13.23 2.30 -5.61
CA SER A 104 -11.78 2.12 -5.84
C SER A 104 -10.88 2.85 -4.83
N ARG A 105 -11.37 3.09 -3.60
CA ARG A 105 -10.61 3.78 -2.54
C ARG A 105 -10.08 2.85 -1.45
N THR A 106 -10.52 1.62 -1.44
CA THR A 106 -10.05 0.57 -0.52
C THR A 106 -9.74 -0.68 -1.31
N ALA A 107 -8.68 -1.36 -0.97
CA ALA A 107 -8.30 -2.63 -1.56
C ALA A 107 -8.01 -3.67 -0.50
N VAL A 108 -8.37 -4.91 -0.78
CA VAL A 108 -7.93 -6.09 -0.04
C VAL A 108 -7.01 -6.88 -0.94
N LEU A 109 -5.80 -7.12 -0.48
CA LEU A 109 -4.84 -8.00 -1.14
C LEU A 109 -4.78 -9.33 -0.39
N THR A 110 -4.71 -10.42 -1.15
CA THR A 110 -4.39 -11.75 -0.63
C THR A 110 -3.24 -12.32 -1.43
N PHE A 111 -2.28 -12.94 -0.76
CA PHE A 111 -1.10 -13.48 -1.40
C PHE A 111 -0.48 -14.59 -0.58
N TYR A 112 0.43 -15.32 -1.19
CA TYR A 112 1.34 -16.23 -0.53
C TYR A 112 2.72 -15.62 -0.47
N ALA A 113 3.51 -16.02 0.54
CA ALA A 113 4.91 -15.71 0.60
C ALA A 113 5.71 -16.99 0.90
N LYS A 114 6.89 -17.06 0.34
CA LYS A 114 7.89 -18.12 0.60
C LYS A 114 9.25 -17.50 0.72
N GLY A 115 10.10 -18.16 1.45
CA GLY A 115 11.48 -17.71 1.62
C GLY A 115 12.23 -18.60 2.59
N ASP A 116 13.32 -18.08 3.08
CA ASP A 116 14.13 -18.73 4.10
C ASP A 116 14.77 -17.69 5.02
N TYR A 117 15.11 -18.11 6.20
CA TYR A 117 15.83 -17.29 7.16
C TYR A 117 16.75 -18.11 8.06
N THR A 118 17.70 -17.43 8.70
CA THR A 118 18.55 -17.99 9.75
C THR A 118 18.42 -17.17 11.03
N VAL A 119 18.49 -17.82 12.19
CA VAL A 119 18.52 -17.16 13.51
C VAL A 119 19.90 -17.39 14.12
N GLY A 120 20.64 -16.30 14.34
CA GLY A 120 22.03 -16.38 14.83
C GLY A 120 22.93 -17.16 13.86
N GLU A 121 23.67 -18.14 14.40
CA GLU A 121 24.51 -19.08 13.65
C GLU A 121 23.80 -20.42 13.35
N GLY A 122 22.47 -20.45 13.49
CA GLY A 122 21.68 -21.65 13.29
C GLY A 122 21.51 -22.06 11.83
N ASP A 123 20.83 -23.18 11.64
CA ASP A 123 20.51 -23.69 10.31
C ASP A 123 19.49 -22.79 9.59
N LYS A 124 19.51 -22.89 8.27
CA LYS A 124 18.52 -22.25 7.40
C LYS A 124 17.15 -22.88 7.62
N VAL A 125 16.14 -22.05 7.82
CA VAL A 125 14.74 -22.43 8.03
C VAL A 125 13.91 -22.00 6.83
N ASP A 126 13.26 -22.94 6.17
CA ASP A 126 12.29 -22.65 5.13
C ASP A 126 11.02 -22.02 5.74
N TYR A 127 10.51 -21.02 5.07
CA TYR A 127 9.32 -20.27 5.50
C TYR A 127 8.29 -20.23 4.40
N SER A 128 7.04 -20.51 4.76
CA SER A 128 5.89 -20.35 3.88
C SER A 128 4.70 -19.80 4.67
N THR A 129 3.98 -18.89 4.08
CA THR A 129 2.83 -18.28 4.72
C THR A 129 1.79 -17.85 3.71
N ARG A 130 0.57 -17.66 4.17
CA ARG A 130 -0.45 -16.90 3.46
C ARG A 130 -0.71 -15.61 4.21
N ALA A 131 -0.96 -14.56 3.46
CA ALA A 131 -1.21 -13.26 4.05
C ALA A 131 -2.37 -12.54 3.37
N SER A 132 -2.90 -11.56 4.09
CA SER A 132 -3.81 -10.58 3.54
C SER A 132 -3.46 -9.20 4.06
N SER A 133 -3.75 -8.17 3.27
CA SER A 133 -3.58 -6.79 3.67
C SER A 133 -4.73 -5.92 3.18
N VAL A 134 -5.00 -4.86 3.92
CA VAL A 134 -5.98 -3.84 3.57
C VAL A 134 -5.24 -2.55 3.28
N TRP A 135 -5.56 -1.94 2.15
CA TRP A 135 -4.97 -0.70 1.67
C TRP A 135 -6.05 0.36 1.44
N ILE A 136 -5.70 1.61 1.69
CA ILE A 136 -6.58 2.75 1.45
C ILE A 136 -5.87 3.79 0.57
N SER A 137 -6.64 4.40 -0.34
CA SER A 137 -6.19 5.52 -1.13
C SER A 137 -6.22 6.80 -0.29
N THR A 138 -5.11 7.52 -0.28
CA THR A 138 -4.94 8.81 0.40
C THR A 138 -4.42 9.86 -0.58
N GLU A 139 -4.35 11.12 -0.17
CA GLU A 139 -3.75 12.19 -0.99
C GLU A 139 -2.26 11.94 -1.30
N SER A 140 -1.57 11.15 -0.48
CA SER A 140 -0.15 10.80 -0.66
C SER A 140 0.07 9.41 -1.27
N GLY A 141 -0.95 8.83 -1.91
CA GLY A 141 -0.91 7.51 -2.52
C GLY A 141 -1.55 6.43 -1.65
N TRP A 142 -1.38 5.18 -2.05
CA TRP A 142 -1.92 4.03 -1.34
C TRP A 142 -1.15 3.76 -0.05
N LYS A 143 -1.88 3.59 1.05
CA LYS A 143 -1.32 3.25 2.37
C LYS A 143 -1.91 1.95 2.89
N ILE A 144 -1.04 1.11 3.45
CA ILE A 144 -1.50 -0.08 4.16
C ILE A 144 -2.16 0.32 5.48
N MET A 145 -3.30 -0.29 5.79
CA MET A 145 -4.02 -0.09 7.04
C MET A 145 -3.91 -1.30 7.95
N HIS A 146 -3.87 -2.48 7.36
CA HIS A 146 -3.76 -3.74 8.11
C HIS A 146 -3.04 -4.80 7.30
N SER A 147 -2.28 -5.65 7.97
CA SER A 147 -1.81 -6.91 7.41
C SER A 147 -2.00 -8.06 8.40
N SER A 148 -2.20 -9.26 7.87
CA SER A 148 -2.33 -10.49 8.66
C SER A 148 -1.55 -11.61 7.97
N TRP A 149 -0.73 -12.31 8.74
CA TRP A 149 0.15 -13.37 8.29
C TRP A 149 -0.18 -14.63 9.06
N ALA A 150 -0.38 -15.74 8.35
CA ALA A 150 -0.72 -17.02 8.92
C ALA A 150 0.19 -18.10 8.32
N PRO A 151 1.15 -18.65 9.08
CA PRO A 151 2.05 -19.67 8.58
C PRO A 151 1.27 -20.92 8.15
N PHE A 152 1.81 -21.64 7.19
CA PHE A 152 1.40 -23.00 6.93
C PHE A 152 2.04 -23.90 8.01
N GLY A 153 1.22 -24.67 8.68
CA GLY A 153 1.69 -25.68 9.62
C GLY A 153 2.31 -26.88 8.93
#